data_7596c2825500e8d6258d7225c760c18f
#
_entry.id   7596c2825500e8d6258d7225c760c18f
#
_cell.length_a   1.000
_cell.length_b   1.000
_cell.length_c   1.000
_cell.angle_alpha   90.00
_cell.angle_beta   90.00
_cell.angle_gamma   90.00
#
_symmetry.space_group_name_H-M   'P 1'
#
loop_
_entity.id
_entity.type
_entity.pdbx_description
1 polymer ?
#
loop_
_entity_poly.entity_id
_entity_poly.type
_entity_poly.pdbx_seq_one_letter_code
_entity_poly.pdbx_strand_id
1 'polypeptide(L)'
;MPEHSLKRQLKVLTIPVFIEMALVMLLGAVDTVMLSRYSDNSVAAVGLDNQLMSLVFLVYQFFSMGAAILCAQYIGAGLRKRLVQVVGMALVVNLLLGLAVSALLFCYAGELLELMGLRPELMDDGLVYLQLTGAWSFFQALSLTFSASLRSADKVIYPMVVTGIVNVLNILGNYALIFGHWGLPQMGVEGAAIATATSRAVATVLLAVIHFRKHIAKFPLRYFRPMPWEELHNLLKIGIPAMSENISYCLSQVVITYFINQISNEALAARTYCHNMIMFVYLFCLSITQGGDILVGHLVGQRRHQAAYILGNYFFRWSMIITLTGSALLATTGKDILTAFTDNQEIIAMGVWVLVVDWFLEIGRTSNIFAGSTLRATGDTVYPFVVGVIFQWTVAVGLSYVIGIPLGYGLVGMWVGFALDENIRGVILLRRWRSGKWKSKGFVK
;
A
#
# COMPACT_ATOMS: atom_id res chain seq x y z
N MET A 1 11.81 -27.38 -7.92
CA MET A 1 11.04 -27.03 -9.15
C MET A 1 12.01 -26.59 -10.22
N PRO A 2 11.79 -26.95 -11.50
CA PRO A 2 12.59 -26.43 -12.62
C PRO A 2 12.40 -24.92 -12.74
N GLU A 3 13.43 -24.21 -13.19
CA GLU A 3 13.44 -22.74 -13.31
C GLU A 3 12.30 -22.18 -14.18
N HIS A 4 11.92 -22.90 -15.20
CA HIS A 4 10.81 -22.56 -16.09
C HIS A 4 9.45 -22.53 -15.38
N SER A 5 9.26 -23.38 -14.37
CA SER A 5 8.05 -23.43 -13.53
C SER A 5 7.93 -22.19 -12.62
N LEU A 6 9.04 -21.72 -12.06
CA LEU A 6 9.06 -20.52 -11.20
C LEU A 6 8.73 -19.23 -11.97
N LYS A 7 9.24 -19.11 -13.20
CA LYS A 7 8.92 -17.95 -14.08
C LYS A 7 7.43 -17.92 -14.47
N ARG A 8 6.82 -19.09 -14.70
CA ARG A 8 5.37 -19.19 -14.96
C ARG A 8 4.56 -18.83 -13.71
N GLN A 9 4.96 -19.35 -12.54
CA GLN A 9 4.28 -19.04 -11.28
C GLN A 9 4.33 -17.53 -10.96
N LEU A 10 5.46 -16.87 -11.22
CA LEU A 10 5.57 -15.42 -11.02
C LEU A 10 4.49 -14.67 -11.81
N LYS A 11 4.27 -14.99 -13.09
CA LYS A 11 3.21 -14.35 -13.90
C LYS A 11 1.82 -14.61 -13.33
N VAL A 12 1.56 -15.84 -12.88
CA VAL A 12 0.27 -16.23 -12.29
C VAL A 12 -0.01 -15.48 -10.97
N LEU A 13 1.03 -15.13 -10.21
CA LEU A 13 0.88 -14.34 -8.99
C LEU A 13 0.81 -12.84 -9.26
N THR A 14 1.62 -12.33 -10.18
CA THR A 14 1.71 -10.89 -10.47
C THR A 14 0.45 -10.32 -11.10
N ILE A 15 -0.15 -11.00 -12.07
CA ILE A 15 -1.31 -10.48 -12.80
C ILE A 15 -2.53 -10.24 -11.88
N PRO A 16 -2.96 -11.19 -11.02
CA PRO A 16 -4.05 -10.94 -10.11
C PRO A 16 -3.76 -9.84 -9.09
N VAL A 17 -2.51 -9.74 -8.60
CA VAL A 17 -2.10 -8.67 -7.68
C VAL A 17 -2.19 -7.31 -8.36
N PHE A 18 -1.74 -7.19 -9.62
CA PHE A 18 -1.87 -5.97 -10.40
C PHE A 18 -3.34 -5.57 -10.59
N ILE A 19 -4.19 -6.51 -11.00
CA ILE A 19 -5.62 -6.26 -11.20
C ILE A 19 -6.28 -5.84 -9.86
N GLU A 20 -5.95 -6.51 -8.75
CA GLU A 20 -6.47 -6.16 -7.43
C GLU A 20 -6.11 -4.72 -7.05
N MET A 21 -4.84 -4.33 -7.23
CA MET A 21 -4.38 -2.96 -6.94
C MET A 21 -5.05 -1.92 -7.85
N ALA A 22 -5.19 -2.22 -9.14
CA ALA A 22 -5.88 -1.35 -10.09
C ALA A 22 -7.37 -1.18 -9.72
N LEU A 23 -8.04 -2.25 -9.29
CA LEU A 23 -9.42 -2.21 -8.82
C LEU A 23 -9.58 -1.35 -7.56
N VAL A 24 -8.63 -1.41 -6.62
CA VAL A 24 -8.65 -0.55 -5.42
C VAL A 24 -8.51 0.93 -5.80
N MET A 25 -7.58 1.26 -6.72
CA MET A 25 -7.45 2.64 -7.20
C MET A 25 -8.70 3.13 -7.93
N LEU A 26 -9.28 2.28 -8.79
CA LEU A 26 -10.48 2.62 -9.54
C LEU A 26 -11.66 2.90 -8.62
N LEU A 27 -11.85 2.10 -7.56
CA LEU A 27 -12.92 2.32 -6.60
C LEU A 27 -12.83 3.69 -5.94
N GLY A 28 -11.64 4.09 -5.46
CA GLY A 28 -11.46 5.41 -4.86
C GLY A 28 -11.79 6.57 -5.82
N ALA A 29 -11.44 6.43 -7.11
CA ALA A 29 -11.79 7.41 -8.12
C ALA A 29 -13.30 7.47 -8.38
N VAL A 30 -13.96 6.31 -8.49
CA VAL A 30 -15.42 6.23 -8.70
C VAL A 30 -16.18 6.80 -7.52
N ASP A 31 -15.80 6.48 -6.28
CA ASP A 31 -16.43 7.02 -5.08
C ASP A 31 -16.36 8.56 -5.06
N THR A 32 -15.20 9.12 -5.39
CA THR A 32 -15.02 10.58 -5.47
C THR A 32 -15.92 11.19 -6.54
N VAL A 33 -15.99 10.60 -7.73
CA VAL A 33 -16.86 11.08 -8.82
C VAL A 33 -18.34 10.98 -8.46
N MET A 34 -18.75 9.91 -7.76
CA MET A 34 -20.15 9.77 -7.34
C MET A 34 -20.54 10.80 -6.29
N LEU A 35 -19.68 11.05 -5.31
CA LEU A 35 -19.89 12.08 -4.30
C LEU A 35 -19.87 13.50 -4.89
N SER A 36 -19.00 13.80 -5.87
CA SER A 36 -18.94 15.12 -6.50
C SER A 36 -20.22 15.46 -7.27
N ARG A 37 -20.92 14.45 -7.77
CA ARG A 37 -22.24 14.64 -8.39
C ARG A 37 -23.35 14.92 -7.39
N TYR A 38 -23.14 14.60 -6.12
CA TYR A 38 -24.09 14.90 -5.04
C TYR A 38 -23.81 16.28 -4.43
N SER A 39 -22.56 16.54 -3.98
CA SER A 39 -22.16 17.82 -3.39
C SER A 39 -20.63 17.94 -3.33
N ASP A 40 -20.08 19.10 -3.73
CA ASP A 40 -18.65 19.38 -3.59
C ASP A 40 -18.23 19.48 -2.11
N ASN A 41 -19.12 19.96 -1.25
CA ASN A 41 -18.87 20.00 0.19
C ASN A 41 -18.72 18.60 0.78
N SER A 42 -19.55 17.66 0.36
CA SER A 42 -19.47 16.27 0.80
C SER A 42 -18.17 15.58 0.33
N VAL A 43 -17.68 15.93 -0.85
CA VAL A 43 -16.36 15.44 -1.33
C VAL A 43 -15.24 15.94 -0.42
N ALA A 44 -15.28 17.21 0.00
CA ALA A 44 -14.27 17.78 0.89
C ALA A 44 -14.28 17.12 2.27
N ALA A 45 -15.46 16.90 2.85
CA ALA A 45 -15.62 16.23 4.14
C ALA A 45 -15.11 14.78 4.07
N VAL A 46 -15.62 13.97 3.13
CA VAL A 46 -15.24 12.56 2.95
C VAL A 46 -13.77 12.43 2.54
N GLY A 47 -13.22 13.40 1.82
CA GLY A 47 -11.80 13.44 1.48
C GLY A 47 -10.89 13.48 2.71
N LEU A 48 -11.24 14.30 3.71
CA LEU A 48 -10.52 14.39 4.97
C LEU A 48 -10.66 13.09 5.78
N ASP A 49 -11.87 12.54 5.84
CA ASP A 49 -12.14 11.25 6.49
C ASP A 49 -11.31 10.11 5.88
N ASN A 50 -11.24 10.04 4.55
CA ASN A 50 -10.45 9.04 3.85
C ASN A 50 -8.94 9.20 4.12
N GLN A 51 -8.46 10.43 4.34
CA GLN A 51 -7.07 10.66 4.75
C GLN A 51 -6.80 10.07 6.14
N LEU A 52 -7.71 10.29 7.10
CA LEU A 52 -7.62 9.70 8.44
C LEU A 52 -7.71 8.17 8.37
N MET A 53 -8.66 7.63 7.60
CA MET A 53 -8.81 6.19 7.42
C MET A 53 -7.59 5.53 6.77
N SER A 54 -6.89 6.23 5.89
CA SER A 54 -5.64 5.76 5.29
C SER A 54 -4.53 5.56 6.33
N LEU A 55 -4.43 6.46 7.30
CA LEU A 55 -3.50 6.30 8.44
C LEU A 55 -3.89 5.10 9.32
N VAL A 56 -5.18 4.93 9.57
CA VAL A 56 -5.69 3.76 10.31
C VAL A 56 -5.36 2.45 9.58
N PHE A 57 -5.51 2.42 8.27
CA PHE A 57 -5.18 1.21 7.48
C PHE A 57 -3.68 0.89 7.49
N LEU A 58 -2.81 1.89 7.56
CA LEU A 58 -1.38 1.65 7.79
C LEU A 58 -1.13 0.88 9.09
N VAL A 59 -1.86 1.23 10.17
CA VAL A 59 -1.75 0.53 11.45
C VAL A 59 -2.19 -0.94 11.31
N TYR A 60 -3.27 -1.22 10.57
CA TYR A 60 -3.73 -2.60 10.34
C TYR A 60 -2.79 -3.41 9.45
N GLN A 61 -2.09 -2.76 8.51
CA GLN A 61 -1.11 -3.42 7.65
C GLN A 61 0.10 -3.97 8.41
N PHE A 62 0.40 -3.42 9.57
CA PHE A 62 1.51 -3.83 10.42
C PHE A 62 1.56 -5.35 10.66
N PHE A 63 0.50 -5.92 11.26
CA PHE A 63 0.43 -7.35 11.54
C PHE A 63 0.20 -8.19 10.29
N SER A 64 -0.54 -7.65 9.31
CA SER A 64 -0.81 -8.35 8.06
C SER A 64 0.45 -8.54 7.22
N MET A 65 1.35 -7.55 7.19
CA MET A 65 2.64 -7.63 6.49
C MET A 65 3.57 -8.65 7.16
N GLY A 66 3.66 -8.62 8.50
CA GLY A 66 4.40 -9.62 9.26
C GLY A 66 3.88 -11.04 9.01
N ALA A 67 2.55 -11.20 9.02
CA ALA A 67 1.91 -12.47 8.72
C ALA A 67 2.19 -12.95 7.30
N ALA A 68 2.16 -12.07 6.29
CA ALA A 68 2.47 -12.43 4.90
C ALA A 68 3.86 -13.04 4.74
N ILE A 69 4.87 -12.40 5.35
CA ILE A 69 6.27 -12.86 5.28
C ILE A 69 6.47 -14.19 6.00
N LEU A 70 5.97 -14.30 7.24
CA LEU A 70 6.10 -15.54 8.02
C LEU A 70 5.33 -16.69 7.37
N CYS A 71 4.10 -16.45 6.91
CA CYS A 71 3.30 -17.46 6.22
C CYS A 71 4.01 -17.98 4.97
N ALA A 72 4.58 -17.10 4.13
CA ALA A 72 5.31 -17.52 2.94
C ALA A 72 6.49 -18.43 3.32
N GLN A 73 7.30 -18.06 4.32
CA GLN A 73 8.43 -18.89 4.75
C GLN A 73 7.98 -20.21 5.39
N TYR A 74 6.92 -20.21 6.22
CA TYR A 74 6.43 -21.44 6.86
C TYR A 74 5.73 -22.39 5.88
N ILE A 75 5.05 -21.86 4.87
CA ILE A 75 4.52 -22.67 3.76
C ILE A 75 5.67 -23.30 2.99
N GLY A 76 6.71 -22.54 2.65
CA GLY A 76 7.90 -23.06 1.99
C GLY A 76 8.58 -24.19 2.79
N ALA A 77 8.65 -24.05 4.11
CA ALA A 77 9.25 -25.02 5.03
C ALA A 77 8.33 -26.21 5.38
N GLY A 78 7.05 -26.18 4.99
CA GLY A 78 6.07 -27.22 5.38
C GLY A 78 5.64 -27.15 6.85
N LEU A 79 5.91 -26.05 7.56
CA LEU A 79 5.65 -25.85 9.00
C LEU A 79 4.20 -25.47 9.29
N ARG A 80 3.26 -26.38 9.00
CA ARG A 80 1.83 -26.13 9.09
C ARG A 80 1.35 -25.66 10.46
N LYS A 81 1.92 -26.18 11.56
CA LYS A 81 1.56 -25.74 12.92
C LYS A 81 1.90 -24.27 13.12
N ARG A 82 3.13 -23.84 12.78
CA ARG A 82 3.57 -22.43 12.89
C ARG A 82 2.76 -21.51 11.99
N LEU A 83 2.43 -21.96 10.76
CA LEU A 83 1.55 -21.23 9.86
C LEU A 83 0.19 -20.91 10.51
N VAL A 84 -0.47 -21.93 11.10
CA VAL A 84 -1.76 -21.75 11.79
C VAL A 84 -1.63 -20.81 12.99
N GLN A 85 -0.54 -20.94 13.75
CA GLN A 85 -0.26 -20.07 14.90
C GLN A 85 -0.09 -18.60 14.48
N VAL A 86 0.72 -18.32 13.45
CA VAL A 86 0.94 -16.95 12.96
C VAL A 86 -0.36 -16.33 12.45
N VAL A 87 -1.12 -17.05 11.63
CA VAL A 87 -2.38 -16.52 11.08
C VAL A 87 -3.38 -16.28 12.21
N GLY A 88 -3.52 -17.23 13.15
CA GLY A 88 -4.41 -17.06 14.29
C GLY A 88 -4.02 -15.90 15.19
N MET A 89 -2.71 -15.72 15.48
CA MET A 89 -2.22 -14.59 16.26
C MET A 89 -2.46 -13.26 15.53
N ALA A 90 -2.17 -13.19 14.23
CA ALA A 90 -2.40 -11.99 13.45
C ALA A 90 -3.89 -11.62 13.38
N LEU A 91 -4.79 -12.61 13.24
CA LEU A 91 -6.24 -12.38 13.27
C LEU A 91 -6.71 -11.85 14.62
N VAL A 92 -6.28 -12.48 15.73
CA VAL A 92 -6.68 -12.05 17.08
C VAL A 92 -6.16 -10.64 17.37
N VAL A 93 -4.90 -10.38 17.10
CA VAL A 93 -4.31 -9.06 17.38
C VAL A 93 -4.93 -7.97 16.49
N ASN A 94 -5.11 -8.23 15.19
CA ASN A 94 -5.79 -7.27 14.29
C ASN A 94 -7.27 -7.09 14.64
N LEU A 95 -7.95 -8.10 15.14
CA LEU A 95 -9.32 -7.95 15.64
C LEU A 95 -9.36 -7.04 16.87
N LEU A 96 -8.53 -7.31 17.87
CA LEU A 96 -8.48 -6.50 19.10
C LEU A 96 -8.09 -5.06 18.81
N LEU A 97 -7.03 -4.87 17.99
CA LEU A 97 -6.60 -3.56 17.54
C LEU A 97 -7.69 -2.86 16.73
N GLY A 98 -8.31 -3.58 15.80
CA GLY A 98 -9.39 -3.08 14.98
C GLY A 98 -10.59 -2.62 15.80
N LEU A 99 -11.02 -3.41 16.79
CA LEU A 99 -12.11 -3.03 17.68
C LEU A 99 -11.75 -1.82 18.54
N ALA A 100 -10.52 -1.75 19.08
CA ALA A 100 -10.06 -0.61 19.85
C ALA A 100 -10.04 0.68 19.01
N VAL A 101 -9.51 0.63 17.79
CA VAL A 101 -9.49 1.77 16.87
C VAL A 101 -10.91 2.11 16.40
N SER A 102 -11.77 1.12 16.12
CA SER A 102 -13.18 1.36 15.77
C SER A 102 -13.93 2.10 16.88
N ALA A 103 -13.73 1.69 18.13
CA ALA A 103 -14.31 2.38 19.29
C ALA A 103 -13.77 3.82 19.43
N LEU A 104 -12.47 4.01 19.23
CA LEU A 104 -11.86 5.34 19.26
C LEU A 104 -12.42 6.25 18.17
N LEU A 105 -12.50 5.76 16.92
CA LEU A 105 -13.04 6.54 15.80
C LEU A 105 -14.52 6.85 15.98
N PHE A 106 -15.29 5.95 16.58
CA PHE A 106 -16.71 6.19 16.86
C PHE A 106 -16.91 7.23 17.99
N CYS A 107 -16.17 7.09 19.09
CA CYS A 107 -16.35 7.94 20.27
C CYS A 107 -15.74 9.35 20.09
N TYR A 108 -14.62 9.46 19.39
CA TYR A 108 -13.84 10.71 19.27
C TYR A 108 -13.83 11.26 17.84
N ALA A 109 -14.81 10.88 17.00
CA ALA A 109 -14.88 11.34 15.61
C ALA A 109 -14.85 12.86 15.48
N GLY A 110 -15.64 13.56 16.29
CA GLY A 110 -15.73 15.03 16.25
C GLY A 110 -14.40 15.69 16.59
N GLU A 111 -13.77 15.31 17.71
CA GLU A 111 -12.49 15.86 18.15
C GLU A 111 -11.35 15.57 17.13
N LEU A 112 -11.38 14.41 16.48
CA LEU A 112 -10.40 14.07 15.46
C LEU A 112 -10.57 14.94 14.21
N LEU A 113 -11.80 15.19 13.77
CA LEU A 113 -12.09 16.06 12.63
C LEU A 113 -11.78 17.52 12.91
N GLU A 114 -12.08 18.01 14.11
CA GLU A 114 -11.69 19.35 14.57
C GLU A 114 -10.15 19.49 14.57
N LEU A 115 -9.43 18.51 15.10
CA LEU A 115 -7.97 18.49 15.12
C LEU A 115 -7.38 18.51 13.71
N MET A 116 -8.04 17.87 12.75
CA MET A 116 -7.66 17.89 11.33
C MET A 116 -8.08 19.17 10.61
N GLY A 117 -8.79 20.07 11.27
CA GLY A 117 -9.19 21.36 10.72
C GLY A 117 -10.39 21.31 9.77
N LEU A 118 -11.31 20.35 9.94
CA LEU A 118 -12.54 20.30 9.17
C LEU A 118 -13.39 21.55 9.49
N ARG A 119 -13.90 22.22 8.46
CA ARG A 119 -14.73 23.40 8.63
C ARG A 119 -16.04 23.05 9.33
N PRO A 120 -16.58 23.90 10.20
CA PRO A 120 -17.83 23.65 10.93
C PRO A 120 -19.02 23.30 10.01
N GLU A 121 -19.04 23.90 8.81
CA GLU A 121 -20.09 23.67 7.80
C GLU A 121 -20.10 22.25 7.23
N LEU A 122 -18.97 21.53 7.32
CA LEU A 122 -18.78 20.18 6.80
C LEU A 122 -18.79 19.13 7.92
N MET A 123 -18.92 19.57 9.17
CA MET A 123 -18.77 18.71 10.34
C MET A 123 -19.84 17.62 10.40
N ASP A 124 -21.08 17.93 10.04
CA ASP A 124 -22.19 16.97 10.08
C ASP A 124 -21.94 15.81 9.10
N ASP A 125 -21.55 16.12 7.86
CA ASP A 125 -21.24 15.12 6.83
C ASP A 125 -20.02 14.27 7.23
N GLY A 126 -18.93 14.92 7.67
CA GLY A 126 -17.72 14.23 8.10
C GLY A 126 -17.96 13.35 9.33
N LEU A 127 -18.69 13.86 10.33
CA LEU A 127 -18.98 13.11 11.55
C LEU A 127 -19.74 11.82 11.26
N VAL A 128 -20.82 11.90 10.47
CA VAL A 128 -21.64 10.73 10.11
C VAL A 128 -20.80 9.72 9.31
N TYR A 129 -20.02 10.18 8.33
CA TYR A 129 -19.18 9.32 7.53
C TYR A 129 -18.10 8.62 8.36
N LEU A 130 -17.36 9.36 9.18
CA LEU A 130 -16.28 8.83 10.00
C LEU A 130 -16.81 7.89 11.09
N GLN A 131 -17.92 8.20 11.74
CA GLN A 131 -18.52 7.32 12.74
C GLN A 131 -18.94 5.99 12.14
N LEU A 132 -19.63 6.00 11.00
CA LEU A 132 -20.08 4.76 10.34
C LEU A 132 -18.91 3.94 9.79
N THR A 133 -18.04 4.55 8.98
CA THR A 133 -16.92 3.83 8.37
C THR A 133 -15.86 3.44 9.40
N GLY A 134 -15.67 4.26 10.43
CA GLY A 134 -14.74 4.03 11.54
C GLY A 134 -15.20 2.91 12.46
N ALA A 135 -16.48 2.90 12.89
CA ALA A 135 -17.05 1.85 13.74
C ALA A 135 -16.90 0.45 13.14
N TRP A 136 -16.94 0.34 11.80
CA TRP A 136 -16.83 -0.92 11.06
C TRP A 136 -15.40 -1.16 10.52
N SER A 137 -14.42 -0.33 10.90
CA SER A 137 -13.05 -0.43 10.35
C SER A 137 -12.32 -1.73 10.73
N PHE A 138 -12.72 -2.40 11.83
CA PHE A 138 -12.17 -3.70 12.21
C PHE A 138 -12.35 -4.79 11.14
N PHE A 139 -13.39 -4.71 10.30
CA PHE A 139 -13.52 -5.59 9.14
C PHE A 139 -12.36 -5.42 8.17
N GLN A 140 -11.88 -4.19 7.95
CA GLN A 140 -10.72 -3.96 7.10
C GLN A 140 -9.45 -4.60 7.68
N ALA A 141 -9.25 -4.54 9.00
CA ALA A 141 -8.11 -5.19 9.66
C ALA A 141 -8.11 -6.71 9.44
N LEU A 142 -9.27 -7.34 9.56
CA LEU A 142 -9.44 -8.77 9.30
C LEU A 142 -9.27 -9.11 7.81
N SER A 143 -9.85 -8.32 6.91
CA SER A 143 -9.71 -8.51 5.46
C SER A 143 -8.25 -8.49 5.02
N LEU A 144 -7.45 -7.54 5.52
CA LEU A 144 -6.03 -7.45 5.23
C LEU A 144 -5.28 -8.71 5.68
N THR A 145 -5.60 -9.26 6.86
CA THR A 145 -4.97 -10.46 7.38
C THR A 145 -5.34 -11.70 6.57
N PHE A 146 -6.63 -11.88 6.24
CA PHE A 146 -7.07 -12.99 5.39
C PHE A 146 -6.45 -12.91 3.99
N SER A 147 -6.44 -11.72 3.37
CA SER A 147 -5.81 -11.50 2.07
C SER A 147 -4.31 -11.82 2.10
N ALA A 148 -3.59 -11.35 3.12
CA ALA A 148 -2.17 -11.62 3.30
C ALA A 148 -1.88 -13.12 3.40
N SER A 149 -2.68 -13.85 4.20
CA SER A 149 -2.56 -15.29 4.36
C SER A 149 -2.88 -16.06 3.05
N LEU A 150 -3.92 -15.67 2.33
CA LEU A 150 -4.27 -16.29 1.04
C LEU A 150 -3.22 -16.04 -0.03
N ARG A 151 -2.71 -14.79 -0.14
CA ARG A 151 -1.64 -14.46 -1.10
C ARG A 151 -0.36 -15.25 -0.81
N SER A 152 0.03 -15.37 0.46
CA SER A 152 1.19 -16.16 0.85
C SER A 152 1.07 -17.65 0.50
N ALA A 153 -0.14 -18.15 0.30
CA ALA A 153 -0.44 -19.52 -0.11
C ALA A 153 -0.65 -19.68 -1.62
N ASP A 154 -0.11 -18.79 -2.45
CA ASP A 154 -0.28 -18.73 -3.91
C ASP A 154 -1.74 -18.56 -4.39
N LYS A 155 -2.63 -18.15 -3.48
CA LYS A 155 -4.08 -18.03 -3.74
C LYS A 155 -4.50 -16.59 -4.01
N VAL A 156 -3.68 -15.86 -4.77
CA VAL A 156 -3.83 -14.42 -5.08
C VAL A 156 -5.10 -14.09 -5.87
N ILE A 157 -5.65 -15.06 -6.60
CA ILE A 157 -6.87 -14.86 -7.38
C ILE A 157 -8.10 -14.60 -6.50
N TYR A 158 -8.14 -15.16 -5.29
CA TYR A 158 -9.30 -14.98 -4.41
C TYR A 158 -9.42 -13.56 -3.84
N PRO A 159 -8.37 -12.94 -3.28
CA PRO A 159 -8.43 -11.54 -2.91
C PRO A 159 -8.80 -10.62 -4.07
N MET A 160 -8.23 -10.84 -5.27
CA MET A 160 -8.58 -10.09 -6.47
C MET A 160 -10.07 -10.19 -6.82
N VAL A 161 -10.63 -11.41 -6.86
CA VAL A 161 -12.05 -11.63 -7.18
C VAL A 161 -12.95 -11.00 -6.12
N VAL A 162 -12.62 -11.16 -4.84
CA VAL A 162 -13.39 -10.54 -3.75
C VAL A 162 -13.34 -9.02 -3.86
N THR A 163 -12.19 -8.42 -4.15
CA THR A 163 -12.08 -6.97 -4.39
C THR A 163 -12.96 -6.54 -5.56
N GLY A 164 -12.99 -7.28 -6.66
CA GLY A 164 -13.88 -7.00 -7.79
C GLY A 164 -15.37 -7.05 -7.42
N ILE A 165 -15.81 -8.08 -6.69
CA ILE A 165 -17.18 -8.21 -6.22
C ILE A 165 -17.54 -7.04 -5.30
N VAL A 166 -16.68 -6.72 -4.35
CA VAL A 166 -16.89 -5.65 -3.37
C VAL A 166 -16.94 -4.28 -4.02
N ASN A 167 -16.12 -4.03 -5.04
CA ASN A 167 -16.18 -2.79 -5.82
C ASN A 167 -17.54 -2.64 -6.52
N VAL A 168 -18.03 -3.69 -7.15
CA VAL A 168 -19.38 -3.68 -7.79
C VAL A 168 -20.46 -3.43 -6.74
N LEU A 169 -20.42 -4.12 -5.61
CA LEU A 169 -21.39 -3.92 -4.52
C LEU A 169 -21.34 -2.49 -3.96
N ASN A 170 -20.13 -1.92 -3.80
CA ASN A 170 -19.98 -0.57 -3.31
C ASN A 170 -20.53 0.47 -4.31
N ILE A 171 -20.22 0.34 -5.60
CA ILE A 171 -20.75 1.22 -6.66
C ILE A 171 -22.29 1.14 -6.72
N LEU A 172 -22.86 -0.06 -6.67
CA LEU A 172 -24.31 -0.25 -6.66
C LEU A 172 -24.95 0.30 -5.38
N GLY A 173 -24.31 0.09 -4.22
CA GLY A 173 -24.72 0.65 -2.95
C GLY A 173 -24.69 2.18 -2.93
N ASN A 174 -23.61 2.77 -3.43
CA ASN A 174 -23.49 4.20 -3.59
C ASN A 174 -24.57 4.77 -4.52
N TYR A 175 -24.80 4.14 -5.67
CA TYR A 175 -25.85 4.56 -6.60
C TYR A 175 -27.24 4.51 -5.97
N ALA A 176 -27.52 3.48 -5.21
CA ALA A 176 -28.82 3.30 -4.56
C ALA A 176 -29.03 4.25 -3.37
N LEU A 177 -28.02 4.42 -2.50
CA LEU A 177 -28.18 5.12 -1.23
C LEU A 177 -27.82 6.61 -1.31
N ILE A 178 -26.78 7.00 -2.10
CA ILE A 178 -26.43 8.42 -2.26
C ILE A 178 -27.58 9.16 -2.98
N PHE A 179 -28.09 8.57 -4.08
CA PHE A 179 -29.06 9.24 -4.96
C PHE A 179 -30.51 8.84 -4.72
N GLY A 180 -30.77 7.85 -3.86
CA GLY A 180 -32.15 7.41 -3.55
C GLY A 180 -32.80 6.61 -4.69
N HIS A 181 -32.03 5.78 -5.40
CA HIS A 181 -32.59 4.95 -6.46
C HIS A 181 -33.18 3.62 -5.93
N TRP A 182 -33.97 2.94 -6.74
CA TRP A 182 -34.61 1.65 -6.44
C TRP A 182 -35.59 1.68 -5.26
N GLY A 183 -36.18 2.85 -4.96
CA GLY A 183 -37.12 3.00 -3.87
C GLY A 183 -36.50 3.19 -2.49
N LEU A 184 -35.19 3.37 -2.43
CA LEU A 184 -34.48 3.71 -1.20
C LEU A 184 -34.46 5.24 -0.99
N PRO A 185 -34.41 5.72 0.26
CA PRO A 185 -34.30 7.15 0.52
C PRO A 185 -32.94 7.69 0.07
N GLN A 186 -32.91 8.97 -0.36
CA GLN A 186 -31.69 9.66 -0.67
C GLN A 186 -30.97 10.01 0.65
N MET A 187 -29.83 9.36 0.90
CA MET A 187 -29.07 9.49 2.15
C MET A 187 -27.76 10.27 1.98
N GLY A 188 -27.38 10.61 0.74
CA GLY A 188 -26.15 11.38 0.49
C GLY A 188 -24.90 10.73 1.08
N VAL A 189 -24.17 11.46 1.93
CA VAL A 189 -22.92 11.01 2.57
C VAL A 189 -23.15 9.80 3.49
N GLU A 190 -24.23 9.77 4.24
CA GLU A 190 -24.59 8.63 5.08
C GLU A 190 -24.76 7.35 4.24
N GLY A 191 -25.39 7.47 3.08
CA GLY A 191 -25.54 6.38 2.12
C GLY A 191 -24.20 5.85 1.62
N ALA A 192 -23.25 6.74 1.33
CA ALA A 192 -21.89 6.37 0.95
C ALA A 192 -21.15 5.63 2.08
N ALA A 193 -21.31 6.10 3.32
CA ALA A 193 -20.73 5.46 4.50
C ALA A 193 -21.26 4.04 4.72
N ILE A 194 -22.60 3.86 4.62
CA ILE A 194 -23.24 2.55 4.75
C ILE A 194 -22.78 1.60 3.63
N ALA A 195 -22.76 2.06 2.38
CA ALA A 195 -22.31 1.25 1.26
C ALA A 195 -20.84 0.79 1.46
N THR A 196 -19.95 1.68 1.90
CA THR A 196 -18.56 1.39 2.17
C THR A 196 -18.38 0.41 3.34
N ALA A 197 -19.05 0.64 4.47
CA ALA A 197 -18.98 -0.22 5.64
C ALA A 197 -19.52 -1.64 5.33
N THR A 198 -20.68 -1.73 4.66
CA THR A 198 -21.29 -3.00 4.26
C THR A 198 -20.38 -3.75 3.29
N SER A 199 -19.81 -3.07 2.30
CA SER A 199 -18.89 -3.67 1.32
C SER A 199 -17.66 -4.27 1.99
N ARG A 200 -17.08 -3.58 3.00
CA ARG A 200 -15.95 -4.09 3.80
C ARG A 200 -16.35 -5.32 4.63
N ALA A 201 -17.53 -5.31 5.24
CA ALA A 201 -18.05 -6.47 5.97
C ALA A 201 -18.21 -7.68 5.05
N VAL A 202 -18.81 -7.50 3.88
CA VAL A 202 -18.97 -8.55 2.87
C VAL A 202 -17.59 -9.07 2.40
N ALA A 203 -16.62 -8.17 2.15
CA ALA A 203 -15.26 -8.57 1.81
C ALA A 203 -14.67 -9.51 2.86
N THR A 204 -14.79 -9.14 4.13
CA THR A 204 -14.26 -9.93 5.24
C THR A 204 -14.92 -11.30 5.33
N VAL A 205 -16.24 -11.37 5.22
CA VAL A 205 -16.98 -12.63 5.26
C VAL A 205 -16.58 -13.54 4.09
N LEU A 206 -16.51 -13.00 2.87
CA LEU A 206 -16.10 -13.77 1.69
C LEU A 206 -14.66 -14.29 1.82
N LEU A 207 -13.73 -13.43 2.22
CA LEU A 207 -12.34 -13.82 2.44
C LEU A 207 -12.20 -14.86 3.55
N ALA A 208 -12.95 -14.72 4.66
CA ALA A 208 -12.96 -15.70 5.75
C ALA A 208 -13.47 -17.05 5.26
N VAL A 209 -14.61 -17.07 4.56
CA VAL A 209 -15.19 -18.32 4.00
C VAL A 209 -14.21 -19.00 3.05
N ILE A 210 -13.58 -18.24 2.16
CA ILE A 210 -12.59 -18.77 1.22
C ILE A 210 -11.37 -19.29 1.98
N HIS A 211 -10.87 -18.53 2.96
CA HIS A 211 -9.72 -18.89 3.78
C HIS A 211 -9.95 -20.22 4.51
N PHE A 212 -11.09 -20.36 5.20
CA PHE A 212 -11.42 -21.60 5.92
C PHE A 212 -11.68 -22.79 4.99
N ARG A 213 -12.24 -22.57 3.81
CA ARG A 213 -12.49 -23.66 2.85
C ARG A 213 -11.27 -24.08 2.04
N LYS A 214 -10.37 -23.12 1.72
CA LYS A 214 -9.32 -23.35 0.73
C LYS A 214 -7.90 -23.34 1.30
N HIS A 215 -7.68 -22.84 2.53
CA HIS A 215 -6.33 -22.67 3.08
C HIS A 215 -6.17 -23.32 4.47
N ILE A 216 -6.73 -22.74 5.51
CA ILE A 216 -6.66 -23.26 6.89
C ILE A 216 -8.08 -23.59 7.34
N ALA A 217 -8.44 -24.87 7.25
CA ALA A 217 -9.80 -25.30 7.55
C ALA A 217 -10.17 -25.22 9.04
N LYS A 218 -9.19 -25.34 9.94
CA LYS A 218 -9.40 -25.37 11.41
C LYS A 218 -8.26 -24.69 12.13
N PHE A 219 -8.59 -24.01 13.22
CA PHE A 219 -7.63 -23.48 14.21
C PHE A 219 -7.71 -24.34 15.49
N PRO A 220 -6.93 -25.43 15.59
CA PRO A 220 -6.98 -26.29 16.76
C PRO A 220 -6.49 -25.54 18.01
N LEU A 221 -7.33 -25.39 19.03
CA LEU A 221 -6.98 -24.68 20.27
C LEU A 221 -5.71 -25.23 20.94
N ARG A 222 -5.42 -26.52 20.74
CA ARG A 222 -4.17 -27.13 21.23
C ARG A 222 -2.90 -26.49 20.65
N TYR A 223 -2.98 -25.82 19.49
CA TYR A 223 -1.82 -25.13 18.91
C TYR A 223 -1.52 -23.80 19.61
N PHE A 224 -2.49 -23.27 20.37
CA PHE A 224 -2.41 -22.03 21.14
C PHE A 224 -2.21 -22.27 22.64
N ARG A 225 -2.01 -23.51 23.04
CA ARG A 225 -1.68 -23.91 24.44
C ARG A 225 -0.37 -24.67 24.45
N PRO A 226 0.74 -24.09 25.00
CA PRO A 226 0.86 -22.70 25.51
C PRO A 226 0.75 -21.65 24.42
N MET A 227 0.49 -20.40 24.85
CA MET A 227 0.41 -19.25 23.94
C MET A 227 1.67 -19.13 23.07
N PRO A 228 1.57 -19.00 21.73
CA PRO A 228 2.73 -18.96 20.83
C PRO A 228 3.40 -17.57 20.82
N TRP A 229 4.00 -17.18 21.94
CA TRP A 229 4.68 -15.89 22.11
C TRP A 229 5.83 -15.68 21.11
N GLU A 230 6.50 -16.77 20.69
CA GLU A 230 7.55 -16.71 19.66
C GLU A 230 7.00 -16.16 18.34
N GLU A 231 5.81 -16.59 17.94
CA GLU A 231 5.20 -16.15 16.70
C GLU A 231 4.72 -14.69 16.78
N LEU A 232 4.20 -14.27 17.93
CA LEU A 232 3.90 -12.86 18.18
C LEU A 232 5.16 -12.00 18.14
N HIS A 233 6.24 -12.44 18.77
CA HIS A 233 7.53 -11.75 18.72
C HIS A 233 8.05 -11.63 17.28
N ASN A 234 7.94 -12.70 16.48
CA ASN A 234 8.34 -12.70 15.07
C ASN A 234 7.49 -11.72 14.24
N LEU A 235 6.17 -11.68 14.48
CA LEU A 235 5.26 -10.69 13.84
C LEU A 235 5.69 -9.25 14.16
N LEU A 236 5.97 -8.96 15.43
CA LEU A 236 6.42 -7.64 15.87
C LEU A 236 7.79 -7.27 15.29
N LYS A 237 8.72 -8.22 15.24
CA LYS A 237 10.07 -8.03 14.69
C LYS A 237 10.07 -7.67 13.21
N ILE A 238 9.08 -8.12 12.46
CA ILE A 238 8.90 -7.74 11.05
C ILE A 238 8.09 -6.45 10.94
N GLY A 239 6.96 -6.41 11.64
CA GLY A 239 5.99 -5.35 11.48
C GLY A 239 6.49 -4.00 11.99
N ILE A 240 7.16 -3.93 13.16
CA ILE A 240 7.63 -2.65 13.74
C ILE A 240 8.57 -1.91 12.77
N PRO A 241 9.65 -2.51 12.25
CA PRO A 241 10.51 -1.81 11.30
C PRO A 241 9.77 -1.37 10.02
N ALA A 242 8.96 -2.26 9.46
CA ALA A 242 8.24 -1.97 8.22
C ALA A 242 7.21 -0.85 8.38
N MET A 243 6.46 -0.83 9.49
CA MET A 243 5.52 0.23 9.78
C MET A 243 6.22 1.56 10.07
N SER A 244 7.28 1.52 10.87
CA SER A 244 8.05 2.74 11.20
C SER A 244 8.64 3.38 9.95
N GLU A 245 9.08 2.58 8.97
CA GLU A 245 9.54 3.08 7.66
C GLU A 245 8.40 3.76 6.90
N ASN A 246 7.20 3.15 6.87
CA ASN A 246 6.04 3.74 6.19
C ASN A 246 5.56 5.03 6.86
N ILE A 247 5.50 5.07 8.19
CA ILE A 247 5.17 6.29 8.94
C ILE A 247 6.19 7.40 8.65
N SER A 248 7.49 7.05 8.71
CA SER A 248 8.56 7.99 8.37
C SER A 248 8.40 8.53 6.96
N TYR A 249 8.07 7.68 6.00
CA TYR A 249 7.79 8.09 4.62
C TYR A 249 6.60 9.05 4.54
N CYS A 250 5.47 8.73 5.18
CA CYS A 250 4.31 9.62 5.19
C CYS A 250 4.64 10.98 5.79
N LEU A 251 5.36 11.02 6.92
CA LEU A 251 5.79 12.28 7.54
C LEU A 251 6.73 13.07 6.63
N SER A 252 7.69 12.41 5.98
CA SER A 252 8.58 13.08 5.03
C SER A 252 7.81 13.70 3.86
N GLN A 253 6.79 13.01 3.33
CA GLN A 253 5.94 13.54 2.27
C GLN A 253 5.11 14.76 2.70
N VAL A 254 4.66 14.81 3.96
CA VAL A 254 3.98 15.99 4.53
C VAL A 254 4.92 17.19 4.55
N VAL A 255 6.15 17.02 5.06
CA VAL A 255 7.16 18.08 5.09
C VAL A 255 7.53 18.56 3.69
N ILE A 256 7.70 17.65 2.77
CA ILE A 256 7.98 17.97 1.36
C ILE A 256 6.82 18.74 0.72
N THR A 257 5.59 18.35 0.99
CA THR A 257 4.40 19.07 0.48
C THR A 257 4.35 20.50 1.05
N TYR A 258 4.69 20.66 2.32
CA TYR A 258 4.81 21.97 2.94
C TYR A 258 5.85 22.86 2.21
N PHE A 259 7.02 22.32 1.86
CA PHE A 259 8.01 23.06 1.09
C PHE A 259 7.53 23.42 -0.32
N ILE A 260 6.85 22.50 -1.03
CA ILE A 260 6.31 22.77 -2.36
C ILE A 260 5.26 23.88 -2.31
N ASN A 261 4.42 23.87 -1.28
CA ASN A 261 3.40 24.90 -1.09
C ASN A 261 4.01 26.31 -0.87
N GLN A 262 5.24 26.40 -0.36
CA GLN A 262 5.99 27.67 -0.26
C GLN A 262 6.53 28.16 -1.60
N ILE A 263 6.64 27.30 -2.62
CA ILE A 263 7.16 27.70 -3.93
C ILE A 263 6.05 28.42 -4.72
N SER A 264 4.96 27.71 -5.04
CA SER A 264 3.79 28.29 -5.71
C SER A 264 2.61 27.28 -5.71
N ASN A 265 1.40 27.78 -5.99
CA ASN A 265 0.22 26.95 -6.21
C ASN A 265 0.37 26.09 -7.47
N GLU A 266 1.02 26.65 -8.51
CA GLU A 266 1.30 25.98 -9.76
C GLU A 266 2.23 24.76 -9.55
N ALA A 267 3.23 24.91 -8.68
CA ALA A 267 4.12 23.80 -8.31
C ALA A 267 3.38 22.66 -7.59
N LEU A 268 2.44 23.00 -6.72
CA LEU A 268 1.60 22.01 -6.02
C LEU A 268 0.67 21.29 -6.99
N ALA A 269 0.07 22.01 -7.94
CA ALA A 269 -0.78 21.44 -8.99
C ALA A 269 0.04 20.53 -9.92
N ALA A 270 1.21 20.99 -10.39
CA ALA A 270 2.11 20.21 -11.24
C ALA A 270 2.53 18.89 -10.55
N ARG A 271 2.91 18.96 -9.25
CA ARG A 271 3.20 17.76 -8.46
C ARG A 271 2.03 16.79 -8.46
N THR A 272 0.82 17.27 -8.22
CA THR A 272 -0.38 16.43 -8.11
C THR A 272 -0.66 15.70 -9.43
N TYR A 273 -0.62 16.42 -10.55
CA TYR A 273 -0.83 15.81 -11.87
C TYR A 273 0.26 14.78 -12.20
N CYS A 274 1.53 15.15 -12.02
CA CYS A 274 2.64 14.22 -12.27
C CYS A 274 2.57 12.98 -11.36
N HIS A 275 2.26 13.16 -10.07
CA HIS A 275 2.12 12.05 -9.12
C HIS A 275 1.05 11.06 -9.56
N ASN A 276 -0.12 11.54 -9.99
CA ASN A 276 -1.20 10.68 -10.49
C ASN A 276 -0.77 9.88 -11.72
N MET A 277 -0.03 10.50 -12.65
CA MET A 277 0.49 9.81 -13.85
C MET A 277 1.52 8.74 -13.49
N ILE A 278 2.46 9.08 -12.60
CA ILE A 278 3.54 8.20 -12.15
C ILE A 278 3.00 6.97 -11.40
N MET A 279 1.89 7.13 -10.65
CA MET A 279 1.27 6.04 -9.91
C MET A 279 0.89 4.85 -10.78
N PHE A 280 0.52 5.04 -12.04
CA PHE A 280 0.25 3.92 -12.96
C PHE A 280 1.50 3.08 -13.23
N VAL A 281 2.67 3.72 -13.43
CA VAL A 281 3.94 3.02 -13.62
C VAL A 281 4.36 2.31 -12.33
N TYR A 282 4.18 2.98 -11.19
CA TYR A 282 4.48 2.45 -9.87
C TYR A 282 3.71 1.15 -9.54
N LEU A 283 2.45 1.03 -9.97
CA LEU A 283 1.65 -0.19 -9.78
C LEU A 283 2.28 -1.44 -10.41
N PHE A 284 2.92 -1.32 -11.57
CA PHE A 284 3.61 -2.45 -12.19
C PHE A 284 4.79 -2.91 -11.33
N CYS A 285 5.59 -1.97 -10.83
CA CYS A 285 6.71 -2.28 -9.94
C CYS A 285 6.24 -3.00 -8.67
N LEU A 286 5.21 -2.47 -8.01
CA LEU A 286 4.67 -3.04 -6.78
C LEU A 286 4.10 -4.46 -7.00
N SER A 287 3.33 -4.66 -8.05
CA SER A 287 2.67 -5.95 -8.30
C SER A 287 3.68 -7.05 -8.65
N ILE A 288 4.70 -6.73 -9.46
CA ILE A 288 5.77 -7.67 -9.79
C ILE A 288 6.56 -8.02 -8.54
N THR A 289 6.89 -7.04 -7.72
CA THR A 289 7.65 -7.24 -6.49
C THR A 289 6.85 -8.06 -5.48
N GLN A 290 5.58 -7.74 -5.24
CA GLN A 290 4.73 -8.51 -4.33
C GLN A 290 4.56 -9.97 -4.76
N GLY A 291 4.32 -10.23 -6.05
CA GLY A 291 4.26 -11.58 -6.59
C GLY A 291 5.59 -12.34 -6.44
N GLY A 292 6.71 -11.65 -6.66
CA GLY A 292 8.05 -12.20 -6.51
C GLY A 292 8.41 -12.52 -5.05
N ASP A 293 8.05 -11.65 -4.13
CA ASP A 293 8.37 -11.78 -2.70
C ASP A 293 7.68 -13.00 -2.06
N ILE A 294 6.47 -13.36 -2.51
CA ILE A 294 5.79 -14.60 -2.09
C ILE A 294 6.67 -15.81 -2.42
N LEU A 295 7.12 -15.90 -3.66
CA LEU A 295 7.95 -17.02 -4.12
C LEU A 295 9.34 -17.02 -3.47
N VAL A 296 9.94 -15.84 -3.29
CA VAL A 296 11.21 -15.71 -2.54
C VAL A 296 11.03 -16.19 -1.10
N GLY A 297 9.95 -15.81 -0.43
CA GLY A 297 9.61 -16.29 0.91
C GLY A 297 9.51 -17.82 0.98
N HIS A 298 8.83 -18.45 0.01
CA HIS A 298 8.75 -19.91 -0.09
C HIS A 298 10.13 -20.56 -0.28
N LEU A 299 10.96 -20.01 -1.17
CA LEU A 299 12.30 -20.54 -1.43
C LEU A 299 13.24 -20.38 -0.22
N VAL A 300 13.13 -19.27 0.50
CA VAL A 300 13.85 -19.05 1.76
C VAL A 300 13.40 -20.07 2.81
N GLY A 301 12.09 -20.29 2.95
CA GLY A 301 11.54 -21.33 3.82
C GLY A 301 12.05 -22.73 3.48
N GLN A 302 12.22 -23.04 2.20
CA GLN A 302 12.84 -24.28 1.70
C GLN A 302 14.36 -24.33 1.86
N ARG A 303 15.00 -23.29 2.40
CA ARG A 303 16.47 -23.10 2.45
C ARG A 303 17.15 -23.08 1.06
N ARG A 304 16.40 -22.82 -0.02
CA ARG A 304 16.88 -22.73 -1.40
C ARG A 304 17.34 -21.32 -1.75
N HIS A 305 18.29 -20.79 -0.99
CA HIS A 305 18.74 -19.39 -1.09
C HIS A 305 19.27 -19.00 -2.46
N GLN A 306 19.93 -19.94 -3.18
CA GLN A 306 20.43 -19.67 -4.52
C GLN A 306 19.29 -19.50 -5.53
N ALA A 307 18.24 -20.33 -5.44
CA ALA A 307 17.07 -20.19 -6.28
C ALA A 307 16.31 -18.89 -5.99
N ALA A 308 16.21 -18.49 -4.71
CA ALA A 308 15.63 -17.21 -4.29
C ALA A 308 16.39 -16.02 -4.91
N TYR A 309 17.73 -16.08 -4.90
CA TYR A 309 18.58 -15.04 -5.48
C TYR A 309 18.40 -14.93 -7.01
N ILE A 310 18.38 -16.05 -7.71
CA ILE A 310 18.18 -16.08 -9.19
C ILE A 310 16.80 -15.54 -9.55
N LEU A 311 15.75 -16.01 -8.86
CA LEU A 311 14.38 -15.53 -9.06
C LEU A 311 14.24 -14.05 -8.77
N GLY A 312 14.81 -13.57 -7.65
CA GLY A 312 14.83 -12.15 -7.29
C GLY A 312 15.42 -11.27 -8.40
N ASN A 313 16.60 -11.64 -8.89
CA ASN A 313 17.24 -10.91 -9.99
C ASN A 313 16.44 -10.99 -11.30
N TYR A 314 15.70 -12.09 -11.54
CA TYR A 314 14.85 -12.22 -12.71
C TYR A 314 13.68 -11.24 -12.67
N PHE A 315 12.90 -11.19 -11.59
CA PHE A 315 11.78 -10.27 -11.55
C PHE A 315 12.22 -8.81 -11.35
N PHE A 316 13.37 -8.55 -10.74
CA PHE A 316 13.98 -7.22 -10.72
C PHE A 316 14.25 -6.68 -12.13
N ARG A 317 14.84 -7.51 -13.01
CA ARG A 317 15.09 -7.12 -14.41
C ARG A 317 13.80 -6.75 -15.14
N TRP A 318 12.76 -7.56 -14.99
CA TRP A 318 11.48 -7.29 -15.64
C TRP A 318 10.78 -6.06 -15.05
N SER A 319 10.80 -5.90 -13.74
CA SER A 319 10.31 -4.70 -13.09
C SER A 319 11.02 -3.45 -13.63
N MET A 320 12.35 -3.49 -13.71
CA MET A 320 13.15 -2.39 -14.24
C MET A 320 12.80 -2.07 -15.71
N ILE A 321 12.72 -3.08 -16.56
CA ILE A 321 12.38 -2.87 -17.98
C ILE A 321 11.00 -2.23 -18.11
N ILE A 322 10.00 -2.76 -17.42
CA ILE A 322 8.61 -2.28 -17.51
C ILE A 322 8.48 -0.84 -16.97
N THR A 323 9.06 -0.56 -15.80
CA THR A 323 8.97 0.77 -15.20
C THR A 323 9.75 1.81 -16.00
N LEU A 324 10.95 1.49 -16.49
CA LEU A 324 11.71 2.43 -17.33
C LEU A 324 11.04 2.68 -18.68
N THR A 325 10.43 1.68 -19.28
CA THR A 325 9.66 1.86 -20.52
C THR A 325 8.42 2.72 -20.27
N GLY A 326 7.69 2.44 -19.19
CA GLY A 326 6.50 3.21 -18.81
C GLY A 326 6.83 4.67 -18.47
N SER A 327 7.87 4.91 -17.68
CA SER A 327 8.29 6.28 -17.34
C SER A 327 8.91 7.04 -18.53
N ALA A 328 9.62 6.36 -19.44
CA ALA A 328 10.08 6.95 -20.69
C ALA A 328 8.90 7.36 -21.58
N LEU A 329 7.85 6.54 -21.65
CA LEU A 329 6.62 6.89 -22.34
C LEU A 329 5.98 8.14 -21.71
N LEU A 330 5.86 8.18 -20.38
CA LEU A 330 5.35 9.36 -19.69
C LEU A 330 6.23 10.60 -19.90
N ALA A 331 7.54 10.47 -19.92
CA ALA A 331 8.44 11.60 -20.18
C ALA A 331 8.27 12.16 -21.62
N THR A 332 7.99 11.29 -22.60
CA THR A 332 7.82 11.71 -24.02
C THR A 332 6.40 12.21 -24.33
N THR A 333 5.35 11.59 -23.76
CA THR A 333 3.95 11.95 -23.99
C THR A 333 3.37 12.86 -22.91
N GLY A 334 4.13 13.14 -21.87
CA GLY A 334 3.66 13.85 -20.66
C GLY A 334 3.12 15.25 -20.96
N LYS A 335 3.69 15.95 -21.94
CA LYS A 335 3.18 17.26 -22.37
C LYS A 335 1.73 17.14 -22.87
N ASP A 336 1.45 16.19 -23.77
CA ASP A 336 0.11 15.99 -24.34
C ASP A 336 -0.90 15.57 -23.27
N ILE A 337 -0.48 14.74 -22.33
CA ILE A 337 -1.32 14.31 -21.20
C ILE A 337 -1.59 15.49 -20.28
N LEU A 338 -0.58 16.29 -19.92
CA LEU A 338 -0.74 17.46 -19.05
C LEU A 338 -1.65 18.52 -19.68
N THR A 339 -1.58 18.74 -20.99
CA THR A 339 -2.50 19.67 -21.69
C THR A 339 -3.95 19.22 -21.65
N ALA A 340 -4.22 17.92 -21.43
CA ALA A 340 -5.58 17.43 -21.21
C ALA A 340 -6.11 17.75 -19.79
N PHE A 341 -5.23 18.04 -18.83
CA PHE A 341 -5.60 18.39 -17.46
C PHE A 341 -5.66 19.90 -17.19
N THR A 342 -4.84 20.69 -17.91
CA THR A 342 -4.71 22.13 -17.66
C THR A 342 -4.22 22.89 -18.88
N ASP A 343 -4.67 24.14 -19.04
CA ASP A 343 -4.19 25.08 -20.05
C ASP A 343 -3.03 25.97 -19.55
N ASN A 344 -2.69 25.86 -18.25
CA ASN A 344 -1.64 26.68 -17.64
C ASN A 344 -0.26 26.21 -18.10
N GLN A 345 0.40 27.03 -18.93
CA GLN A 345 1.70 26.73 -19.54
C GLN A 345 2.83 26.57 -18.50
N GLU A 346 2.75 27.25 -17.37
CA GLU A 346 3.74 27.13 -16.29
C GLU A 346 3.65 25.75 -15.63
N ILE A 347 2.44 25.26 -15.34
CA ILE A 347 2.21 23.90 -14.80
C ILE A 347 2.70 22.85 -15.79
N ILE A 348 2.37 23.01 -17.07
CA ILE A 348 2.80 22.07 -18.13
C ILE A 348 4.32 22.03 -18.23
N ALA A 349 4.99 23.21 -18.27
CA ALA A 349 6.44 23.29 -18.37
C ALA A 349 7.15 22.62 -17.18
N MET A 350 6.71 22.92 -15.95
CA MET A 350 7.24 22.27 -14.74
C MET A 350 6.99 20.77 -14.76
N GLY A 351 5.76 20.35 -15.10
CA GLY A 351 5.38 18.93 -15.13
C GLY A 351 6.20 18.11 -16.11
N VAL A 352 6.47 18.64 -17.32
CA VAL A 352 7.32 17.97 -18.31
C VAL A 352 8.72 17.70 -17.74
N TRP A 353 9.35 18.69 -17.11
CA TRP A 353 10.66 18.52 -16.51
C TRP A 353 10.64 17.57 -15.31
N VAL A 354 9.59 17.60 -14.52
CA VAL A 354 9.37 16.62 -13.42
C VAL A 354 9.32 15.21 -13.98
N LEU A 355 8.58 14.95 -15.07
CA LEU A 355 8.50 13.62 -15.68
C LEU A 355 9.81 13.15 -16.30
N VAL A 356 10.61 14.07 -16.85
CA VAL A 356 11.98 13.76 -17.33
C VAL A 356 12.89 13.35 -16.17
N VAL A 357 12.87 14.10 -15.07
CA VAL A 357 13.68 13.75 -13.88
C VAL A 357 13.17 12.46 -13.24
N ASP A 358 11.85 12.22 -13.28
CA ASP A 358 11.23 11.00 -12.74
C ASP A 358 11.72 9.74 -13.46
N TRP A 359 12.05 9.80 -14.74
CA TRP A 359 12.66 8.67 -15.44
C TRP A 359 13.98 8.20 -14.78
N PHE A 360 14.83 9.15 -14.35
CA PHE A 360 16.03 8.83 -13.58
C PHE A 360 15.69 8.36 -12.16
N LEU A 361 14.66 8.94 -11.56
CA LEU A 361 14.16 8.55 -10.24
C LEU A 361 13.68 7.10 -10.25
N GLU A 362 12.99 6.65 -11.31
CA GLU A 362 12.45 5.29 -11.42
C GLU A 362 13.54 4.20 -11.41
N ILE A 363 14.76 4.50 -11.85
CA ILE A 363 15.90 3.58 -11.73
C ILE A 363 16.14 3.26 -10.24
N GLY A 364 16.21 4.31 -9.43
CA GLY A 364 16.40 4.20 -7.99
C GLY A 364 15.20 3.60 -7.29
N ARG A 365 13.99 4.09 -7.59
CA ARG A 365 12.73 3.65 -6.96
C ARG A 365 12.48 2.16 -7.18
N THR A 366 12.60 1.68 -8.42
CA THR A 366 12.46 0.25 -8.73
C THR A 366 13.51 -0.58 -7.98
N SER A 367 14.74 -0.11 -7.92
CA SER A 367 15.82 -0.77 -7.17
C SER A 367 15.56 -0.81 -5.67
N ASN A 368 15.09 0.29 -5.11
CA ASN A 368 14.76 0.45 -3.70
C ASN A 368 13.56 -0.43 -3.30
N ILE A 369 12.47 -0.37 -4.07
CA ILE A 369 11.26 -1.18 -3.82
C ILE A 369 11.59 -2.67 -3.90
N PHE A 370 12.25 -3.10 -4.97
CA PHE A 370 12.68 -4.48 -5.12
C PHE A 370 13.54 -4.94 -3.94
N ALA A 371 14.68 -4.28 -3.73
CA ALA A 371 15.64 -4.75 -2.74
C ALA A 371 15.10 -4.61 -1.30
N GLY A 372 14.38 -3.51 -0.99
CA GLY A 372 13.78 -3.29 0.32
C GLY A 372 12.70 -4.32 0.64
N SER A 373 11.77 -4.57 -0.28
CA SER A 373 10.69 -5.53 -0.07
C SER A 373 11.21 -6.97 -0.03
N THR A 374 12.09 -7.34 -0.96
CA THR A 374 12.65 -8.69 -1.02
C THR A 374 13.56 -9.01 0.18
N LEU A 375 14.34 -8.04 0.67
CA LEU A 375 15.08 -8.21 1.94
C LEU A 375 14.12 -8.45 3.10
N ARG A 376 13.01 -7.71 3.20
CA ARG A 376 11.97 -7.97 4.23
C ARG A 376 11.38 -9.37 4.07
N ALA A 377 11.07 -9.81 2.86
CA ALA A 377 10.55 -11.15 2.59
C ALA A 377 11.53 -12.27 3.02
N THR A 378 12.83 -12.02 2.98
CA THR A 378 13.85 -12.96 3.51
C THR A 378 14.03 -12.91 5.01
N GLY A 379 13.47 -11.91 5.71
CA GLY A 379 13.61 -11.69 7.15
C GLY A 379 14.61 -10.61 7.56
N ASP A 380 15.33 -9.99 6.61
CA ASP A 380 16.24 -8.87 6.88
C ASP A 380 15.47 -7.54 6.87
N THR A 381 14.68 -7.31 7.92
CA THR A 381 13.71 -6.20 8.01
C THR A 381 14.30 -4.90 8.55
N VAL A 382 15.27 -5.00 9.46
CA VAL A 382 15.86 -3.84 10.14
C VAL A 382 16.75 -3.02 9.20
N TYR A 383 17.49 -3.69 8.32
CA TYR A 383 18.43 -3.00 7.44
C TYR A 383 17.73 -2.05 6.45
N PRO A 384 16.66 -2.47 5.70
CA PRO A 384 15.91 -1.55 4.85
C PRO A 384 15.28 -0.39 5.63
N PHE A 385 14.74 -0.65 6.83
CA PHE A 385 14.18 0.37 7.70
C PHE A 385 15.19 1.44 8.08
N VAL A 386 16.36 1.06 8.58
CA VAL A 386 17.39 2.04 9.01
C VAL A 386 17.86 2.87 7.83
N VAL A 387 18.16 2.24 6.69
CA VAL A 387 18.52 2.93 5.46
C VAL A 387 17.39 3.85 5.01
N GLY A 388 16.16 3.35 5.00
CA GLY A 388 14.98 4.13 4.61
C GLY A 388 14.85 5.40 5.42
N VAL A 389 14.78 5.30 6.76
CA VAL A 389 14.59 6.46 7.63
C VAL A 389 15.72 7.47 7.50
N ILE A 390 16.98 7.04 7.54
CA ILE A 390 18.12 7.96 7.46
C ILE A 390 18.08 8.76 6.16
N PHE A 391 17.96 8.08 5.01
CA PHE A 391 18.05 8.76 3.71
C PHE A 391 16.78 9.54 3.38
N GLN A 392 15.60 9.12 3.81
CA GLN A 392 14.36 9.90 3.67
C GLN A 392 14.49 11.30 4.29
N TRP A 393 15.08 11.42 5.47
CA TRP A 393 15.20 12.71 6.14
C TRP A 393 16.42 13.51 5.69
N THR A 394 17.57 12.88 5.49
CA THR A 394 18.80 13.59 5.13
C THR A 394 18.85 13.94 3.64
N VAL A 395 18.44 13.03 2.76
CA VAL A 395 18.53 13.21 1.31
C VAL A 395 17.18 13.63 0.73
N ALA A 396 16.11 12.85 0.91
CA ALA A 396 14.83 13.19 0.28
C ALA A 396 14.30 14.53 0.82
N VAL A 397 14.25 14.75 2.12
CA VAL A 397 13.79 16.02 2.70
C VAL A 397 14.87 17.09 2.61
N GLY A 398 16.09 16.78 3.08
CA GLY A 398 17.18 17.76 3.20
C GLY A 398 17.66 18.30 1.86
N LEU A 399 18.03 17.43 0.90
CA LEU A 399 18.48 17.90 -0.41
C LEU A 399 17.35 18.49 -1.25
N SER A 400 16.14 17.95 -1.15
CA SER A 400 14.98 18.55 -1.85
C SER A 400 14.74 19.99 -1.39
N TYR A 401 14.83 20.24 -0.08
CA TYR A 401 14.75 21.61 0.45
C TYR A 401 15.85 22.49 -0.12
N VAL A 402 17.12 22.04 -0.02
CA VAL A 402 18.28 22.85 -0.45
C VAL A 402 18.24 23.16 -1.94
N ILE A 403 17.94 22.17 -2.79
CA ILE A 403 17.93 22.35 -4.25
C ILE A 403 16.68 23.14 -4.67
N GLY A 404 15.52 22.84 -4.07
CA GLY A 404 14.26 23.45 -4.46
C GLY A 404 14.11 24.89 -4.04
N ILE A 405 14.50 25.27 -2.82
CA ILE A 405 14.24 26.59 -2.22
C ILE A 405 15.48 27.48 -2.25
N PRO A 406 16.56 27.26 -1.47
CA PRO A 406 17.71 28.16 -1.47
C PRO A 406 18.43 28.29 -2.81
N LEU A 407 18.53 27.20 -3.58
CA LEU A 407 19.14 27.22 -4.91
C LEU A 407 18.17 27.67 -6.01
N GLY A 408 16.88 27.81 -5.74
CA GLY A 408 15.90 28.38 -6.65
C GLY A 408 15.43 27.49 -7.80
N TYR A 409 15.73 26.18 -7.79
CA TYR A 409 15.30 25.26 -8.85
C TYR A 409 13.84 24.78 -8.69
N GLY A 410 13.12 25.26 -7.69
CA GLY A 410 11.70 25.00 -7.46
C GLY A 410 11.35 23.51 -7.40
N LEU A 411 10.17 23.16 -7.93
CA LEU A 411 9.65 21.78 -7.92
C LEU A 411 10.59 20.78 -8.60
N VAL A 412 11.18 21.17 -9.74
CA VAL A 412 12.09 20.29 -10.50
C VAL A 412 13.34 19.97 -9.67
N GLY A 413 13.88 20.97 -8.98
CA GLY A 413 15.01 20.78 -8.05
C GLY A 413 14.68 19.83 -6.90
N MET A 414 13.46 19.91 -6.37
CA MET A 414 13.01 18.96 -5.35
C MET A 414 12.90 17.53 -5.88
N TRP A 415 12.44 17.36 -7.14
CA TRP A 415 12.39 16.04 -7.79
C TRP A 415 13.78 15.44 -8.01
N VAL A 416 14.78 16.28 -8.30
CA VAL A 416 16.21 15.86 -8.33
C VAL A 416 16.65 15.34 -6.96
N GLY A 417 16.27 16.00 -5.87
CA GLY A 417 16.53 15.52 -4.50
C GLY A 417 15.91 14.12 -4.25
N PHE A 418 14.68 13.89 -4.70
CA PHE A 418 14.03 12.57 -4.63
C PHE A 418 14.75 11.53 -5.48
N ALA A 419 15.15 11.90 -6.70
CA ALA A 419 15.87 11.00 -7.58
C ALA A 419 17.19 10.55 -6.95
N LEU A 420 17.92 11.47 -6.31
CA LEU A 420 19.17 11.16 -5.60
C LEU A 420 18.90 10.21 -4.42
N ASP A 421 17.88 10.49 -3.59
CA ASP A 421 17.50 9.63 -2.47
C ASP A 421 17.19 8.21 -2.91
N GLU A 422 16.28 8.05 -3.88
CA GLU A 422 15.87 6.74 -4.36
C GLU A 422 17.04 5.96 -4.97
N ASN A 423 17.91 6.63 -5.74
CA ASN A 423 19.08 5.98 -6.34
C ASN A 423 20.12 5.57 -5.29
N ILE A 424 20.41 6.41 -4.30
CA ILE A 424 21.35 6.08 -3.22
C ILE A 424 20.81 4.89 -2.40
N ARG A 425 19.56 4.95 -1.96
CA ARG A 425 18.92 3.85 -1.23
C ARG A 425 18.87 2.57 -2.07
N GLY A 426 18.49 2.68 -3.34
CA GLY A 426 18.47 1.57 -4.27
C GLY A 426 19.81 0.86 -4.38
N VAL A 427 20.91 1.63 -4.55
CA VAL A 427 22.27 1.07 -4.62
C VAL A 427 22.68 0.40 -3.31
N ILE A 428 22.40 1.01 -2.15
CA ILE A 428 22.74 0.47 -0.83
C ILE A 428 22.00 -0.85 -0.59
N LEU A 429 20.69 -0.89 -0.86
CA LEU A 429 19.87 -2.08 -0.65
C LEU A 429 20.20 -3.21 -1.65
N LEU A 430 20.50 -2.86 -2.92
CA LEU A 430 20.98 -3.84 -3.90
C LEU A 430 22.34 -4.43 -3.52
N ARG A 431 23.25 -3.63 -2.97
CA ARG A 431 24.52 -4.15 -2.41
C ARG A 431 24.26 -5.12 -1.27
N ARG A 432 23.30 -4.81 -0.37
CA ARG A 432 22.89 -5.73 0.71
C ARG A 432 22.33 -7.02 0.14
N TRP A 433 21.45 -6.96 -0.87
CA TRP A 433 20.89 -8.13 -1.55
C TRP A 433 22.01 -8.99 -2.18
N ARG A 434 22.91 -8.38 -2.96
CA ARG A 434 24.02 -9.06 -3.64
C ARG A 434 25.03 -9.67 -2.67
N SER A 435 25.21 -9.08 -1.49
CA SER A 435 26.15 -9.59 -0.48
C SER A 435 25.74 -10.93 0.12
N GLY A 436 24.50 -11.34 -0.05
CA GLY A 436 23.95 -12.58 0.50
C GLY A 436 23.80 -12.63 2.04
N LYS A 437 24.03 -11.49 2.75
CA LYS A 437 23.91 -11.41 4.21
C LYS A 437 22.49 -11.71 4.73
N TRP A 438 21.47 -11.58 3.88
CA TRP A 438 20.08 -11.93 4.16
C TRP A 438 19.84 -13.44 4.33
N LYS A 439 20.74 -14.31 3.78
CA LYS A 439 20.58 -15.78 3.80
C LYS A 439 20.49 -16.36 5.22
N SER A 440 21.05 -15.66 6.21
CA SER A 440 21.03 -16.07 7.63
C SER A 440 19.89 -15.43 8.44
N LYS A 441 19.02 -14.65 7.81
CA LYS A 441 17.98 -13.83 8.49
C LYS A 441 16.59 -14.49 8.49
N GLY A 442 16.39 -15.57 7.75
CA GLY A 442 15.11 -16.28 7.69
C GLY A 442 14.62 -16.78 9.05
N PHE A 443 13.32 -16.88 9.20
CA PHE A 443 12.66 -17.31 10.45
C PHE A 443 12.56 -18.84 10.58
N VAL A 444 12.94 -19.57 9.55
CA VAL A 444 13.06 -21.03 9.55
C VAL A 444 14.51 -21.40 9.83
N LYS A 445 14.76 -21.83 11.08
CA LYS A 445 16.07 -22.32 11.51
C LYS A 445 16.27 -23.79 11.14
#